data_63d4c51630595482838cb03536cb60d6
#
_entry.id   63d4c51630595482838cb03536cb60d6
#
_cell.length_a   1.000
_cell.length_b   1.000
_cell.length_c   1.000
_cell.angle_alpha   90.00
_cell.angle_beta   90.00
_cell.angle_gamma   90.00
#
_symmetry.space_group_name_H-M   'P 1'
#
loop_
_entity.id
_entity.type
_entity.pdbx_description
1 polymer ?
#
loop_
_entity_poly.entity_id
_entity_poly.type
_entity_poly.pdbx_seq_one_letter_code
_entity_poly.pdbx_strand_id
1 'polypeptide(L)'
;MSRLPAALRTYRLLAAVAGPLTPVMLSRRVKQGKEHGGRLVERRGLARLKRPEGRLVWLHAASVGELASVLPLIARIAERGIGVLVTTGTVTSGGLAEQRLPRGVIHQFVPLDVPRFVRRFLAHWRPDLALFVESDLWPNMIVEASTRRVPLILINGRISEASYRRWTYLLGTIVDLLGRFDLCLAGTQGDAERLSALGAPRVIAAGNLTLDVPAPPAGAARLAALQSAIGSRPLVAAASTHPGEESALIDAHRRLRADFSGLVTLIAPRHPERGAGVAELAAAAGLKASLRSRGALPDATTDIYVADTMGELGLIYRLSPLVFMGGSLVRHGGQNPIEPAKLGAAILHGPHVWNFAEIYAALDKSGGAAQVDDGDQLAGRFSAWLHDDTARERAAKAARETVESLSGALERTLAALEPYLMQLQLPRRTDHA
;
A
#
# COMPACT_ATOMS: atom_id res chain seq x y z
N MET A 1 -21.12 20.02 -23.65
CA MET A 1 -20.12 19.98 -22.55
C MET A 1 -20.54 21.01 -21.51
N SER A 2 -20.93 20.58 -20.32
CA SER A 2 -21.24 21.47 -19.19
C SER A 2 -20.01 22.33 -18.85
N ARG A 3 -20.24 23.60 -18.45
CA ARG A 3 -19.14 24.48 -18.01
C ARG A 3 -18.57 23.90 -16.71
N LEU A 4 -17.24 23.70 -16.67
CA LEU A 4 -16.54 23.24 -15.47
C LEU A 4 -16.91 24.11 -14.25
N PRO A 5 -17.07 23.53 -13.05
CA PRO A 5 -17.24 24.27 -11.80
C PRO A 5 -16.18 25.35 -11.62
N ALA A 6 -16.54 26.45 -10.96
CA ALA A 6 -15.63 27.60 -10.78
C ALA A 6 -14.32 27.19 -10.07
N ALA A 7 -14.42 26.43 -8.98
CA ALA A 7 -13.25 25.95 -8.23
C ALA A 7 -12.31 25.09 -9.12
N LEU A 8 -12.86 24.25 -9.99
CA LEU A 8 -12.07 23.43 -10.90
C LEU A 8 -11.40 24.28 -12.00
N ARG A 9 -12.08 25.31 -12.50
CA ARG A 9 -11.46 26.28 -13.43
C ARG A 9 -10.31 27.03 -12.77
N THR A 10 -10.53 27.52 -11.54
CA THR A 10 -9.48 28.22 -10.79
C THR A 10 -8.27 27.30 -10.53
N TYR A 11 -8.50 26.06 -10.08
CA TYR A 11 -7.42 25.08 -9.91
C TYR A 11 -6.61 24.88 -11.20
N ARG A 12 -7.28 24.68 -12.35
CA ARG A 12 -6.64 24.48 -13.64
C ARG A 12 -5.81 25.68 -14.07
N LEU A 13 -6.32 26.91 -13.84
CA LEU A 13 -5.60 28.15 -14.13
C LEU A 13 -4.35 28.27 -13.25
N LEU A 14 -4.50 28.09 -11.93
CA LEU A 14 -3.37 28.16 -10.99
C LEU A 14 -2.31 27.11 -11.30
N ALA A 15 -2.71 25.88 -11.62
CA ALA A 15 -1.79 24.82 -12.03
C ALA A 15 -1.06 25.17 -13.34
N ALA A 16 -1.74 25.82 -14.29
CA ALA A 16 -1.14 26.25 -15.55
C ALA A 16 -0.10 27.36 -15.32
N VAL A 17 -0.43 28.36 -14.47
CA VAL A 17 0.48 29.46 -14.11
C VAL A 17 1.69 28.96 -13.32
N ALA A 18 1.50 27.98 -12.41
CA ALA A 18 2.59 27.35 -11.65
C ALA A 18 3.50 26.45 -12.52
N GLY A 19 3.03 26.04 -13.69
CA GLY A 19 3.76 25.13 -14.59
C GLY A 19 5.22 25.54 -14.90
N PRO A 20 5.54 26.80 -15.21
CA PRO A 20 6.90 27.26 -15.46
C PRO A 20 7.84 27.13 -14.24
N LEU A 21 7.32 27.12 -13.02
CA LEU A 21 8.11 27.01 -11.79
C LEU A 21 8.47 25.55 -11.43
N THR A 22 7.86 24.59 -12.11
CA THR A 22 8.07 23.17 -11.82
C THR A 22 9.53 22.68 -11.92
N PRO A 23 10.40 23.17 -12.84
CA PRO A 23 11.79 22.74 -12.85
C PRO A 23 12.54 23.07 -11.56
N VAL A 24 12.31 24.25 -10.97
CA VAL A 24 12.92 24.67 -9.71
C VAL A 24 12.43 23.79 -8.55
N MET A 25 11.12 23.55 -8.49
CA MET A 25 10.53 22.68 -7.49
C MET A 25 11.10 21.26 -7.60
N LEU A 26 11.14 20.68 -8.81
CA LEU A 26 11.65 19.33 -9.05
C LEU A 26 13.13 19.22 -8.69
N SER A 27 13.96 20.21 -9.04
CA SER A 27 15.39 20.22 -8.66
C SER A 27 15.60 20.22 -7.14
N ARG A 28 14.79 20.97 -6.39
CA ARG A 28 14.82 20.94 -4.91
C ARG A 28 14.41 19.56 -4.38
N ARG A 29 13.39 18.94 -4.95
CA ARG A 29 12.93 17.61 -4.56
C ARG A 29 13.97 16.50 -4.86
N VAL A 30 14.73 16.63 -5.96
CA VAL A 30 15.87 15.73 -6.25
C VAL A 30 16.93 15.83 -5.15
N LYS A 31 17.30 17.05 -4.74
CA LYS A 31 18.28 17.25 -3.64
C LYS A 31 17.80 16.65 -2.31
N GLN A 32 16.50 16.50 -2.12
CA GLN A 32 15.88 15.87 -0.95
C GLN A 32 15.68 14.34 -1.11
N GLY A 33 16.13 13.74 -2.22
CA GLY A 33 15.88 12.32 -2.51
C GLY A 33 14.42 11.95 -2.85
N LYS A 34 13.55 12.96 -3.06
CA LYS A 34 12.11 12.76 -3.28
C LYS A 34 11.71 12.63 -4.75
N GLU A 35 12.66 12.80 -5.68
CA GLU A 35 12.47 12.65 -7.13
C GLU A 35 13.69 11.98 -7.75
N HIS A 36 13.46 11.23 -8.82
CA HIS A 36 14.52 10.55 -9.58
C HIS A 36 15.16 11.51 -10.60
N GLY A 37 16.39 11.96 -10.37
CA GLY A 37 17.05 12.99 -11.19
C GLY A 37 17.08 12.71 -12.68
N GLY A 38 17.33 11.46 -13.09
CA GLY A 38 17.38 11.03 -14.49
C GLY A 38 16.00 10.90 -15.18
N ARG A 39 14.88 11.02 -14.44
CA ARG A 39 13.52 10.81 -14.98
C ARG A 39 12.58 12.01 -14.82
N LEU A 40 13.13 13.21 -14.56
CA LEU A 40 12.34 14.43 -14.34
C LEU A 40 11.50 14.86 -15.54
N VAL A 41 11.90 14.49 -16.76
CA VAL A 41 11.14 14.79 -17.98
C VAL A 41 9.75 14.13 -17.96
N GLU A 42 9.63 12.97 -17.34
CA GLU A 42 8.37 12.24 -17.17
C GLU A 42 7.37 13.05 -16.34
N ARG A 43 7.85 13.73 -15.27
CA ARG A 43 7.03 14.63 -14.44
C ARG A 43 6.47 15.82 -15.23
N ARG A 44 7.04 16.11 -16.39
CA ARG A 44 6.58 17.16 -17.35
C ARG A 44 5.77 16.57 -18.50
N GLY A 45 5.36 15.31 -18.41
CA GLY A 45 4.54 14.61 -19.39
C GLY A 45 5.29 14.14 -20.64
N LEU A 46 6.63 14.15 -20.61
CA LEU A 46 7.45 13.62 -21.69
C LEU A 46 7.74 12.13 -21.44
N ALA A 47 7.46 11.31 -22.42
CA ALA A 47 7.78 9.89 -22.36
C ALA A 47 9.22 9.63 -22.83
N ARG A 48 9.88 8.66 -22.21
CA ARG A 48 11.20 8.16 -22.62
C ARG A 48 11.11 6.98 -23.58
N LEU A 49 10.00 6.25 -23.50
CA LEU A 49 9.72 5.07 -24.31
C LEU A 49 8.70 5.42 -25.41
N LYS A 50 8.79 4.71 -26.50
CA LYS A 50 7.75 4.77 -27.55
C LYS A 50 6.48 4.09 -27.05
N ARG A 51 5.33 4.61 -27.49
CA ARG A 51 4.05 3.94 -27.27
C ARG A 51 4.08 2.58 -27.98
N PRO A 52 3.70 1.48 -27.30
CA PRO A 52 3.58 0.19 -27.96
C PRO A 52 2.43 0.23 -28.98
N GLU A 53 2.48 -0.67 -29.92
CA GLU A 53 1.37 -0.91 -30.84
C GLU A 53 0.17 -1.53 -30.11
N GLY A 54 -1.01 -1.47 -30.73
CA GLY A 54 -2.23 -2.05 -30.19
C GLY A 54 -2.93 -1.19 -29.12
N ARG A 55 -3.74 -1.87 -28.30
CA ARG A 55 -4.53 -1.27 -27.22
C ARG A 55 -3.69 -1.07 -25.98
N LEU A 56 -3.95 0.00 -25.24
CA LEU A 56 -3.18 0.39 -24.07
C LEU A 56 -4.11 0.73 -22.90
N VAL A 57 -3.97 0.01 -21.81
CA VAL A 57 -4.56 0.36 -20.51
C VAL A 57 -3.56 1.20 -19.73
N TRP A 58 -3.97 2.38 -19.28
CA TRP A 58 -3.22 3.19 -18.36
C TRP A 58 -3.73 2.95 -16.94
N LEU A 59 -2.85 2.52 -16.03
CA LEU A 59 -3.13 2.33 -14.63
C LEU A 59 -2.30 3.33 -13.81
N HIS A 60 -2.97 4.13 -12.98
CA HIS A 60 -2.33 5.09 -12.10
C HIS A 60 -2.43 4.64 -10.64
N ALA A 61 -1.27 4.38 -10.03
CA ALA A 61 -1.11 4.02 -8.62
C ALA A 61 0.01 4.89 -8.01
N ALA A 62 -0.34 5.90 -7.22
CA ALA A 62 0.60 6.93 -6.78
C ALA A 62 1.66 6.42 -5.80
N SER A 63 1.28 5.52 -4.91
CA SER A 63 2.09 5.06 -3.78
C SER A 63 2.56 3.61 -3.93
N VAL A 64 3.46 3.18 -3.05
CA VAL A 64 3.91 1.78 -2.93
C VAL A 64 2.74 0.85 -2.59
N GLY A 65 1.88 1.26 -1.64
CA GLY A 65 0.73 0.46 -1.21
C GLY A 65 -0.29 0.26 -2.33
N GLU A 66 -0.64 1.34 -3.04
CA GLU A 66 -1.53 1.28 -4.19
C GLU A 66 -0.99 0.39 -5.30
N LEU A 67 0.29 0.58 -5.67
CA LEU A 67 0.90 -0.27 -6.69
C LEU A 67 0.92 -1.74 -6.27
N ALA A 68 1.30 -2.03 -5.03
CA ALA A 68 1.34 -3.40 -4.52
C ALA A 68 -0.05 -4.07 -4.58
N SER A 69 -1.12 -3.33 -4.22
CA SER A 69 -2.49 -3.86 -4.22
C SER A 69 -3.00 -4.24 -5.61
N VAL A 70 -2.48 -3.64 -6.67
CA VAL A 70 -2.94 -3.86 -8.05
C VAL A 70 -1.98 -4.68 -8.91
N LEU A 71 -0.82 -5.12 -8.38
CA LEU A 71 0.10 -5.98 -9.14
C LEU A 71 -0.57 -7.24 -9.69
N PRO A 72 -1.43 -7.97 -8.93
CA PRO A 72 -2.14 -9.12 -9.48
C PRO A 72 -3.08 -8.74 -10.65
N LEU A 73 -3.78 -7.61 -10.54
CA LEU A 73 -4.64 -7.10 -11.60
C LEU A 73 -3.84 -6.74 -12.86
N ILE A 74 -2.70 -6.07 -12.71
CA ILE A 74 -1.80 -5.73 -13.81
C ILE A 74 -1.36 -6.99 -14.55
N ALA A 75 -0.96 -8.03 -13.83
CA ALA A 75 -0.54 -9.30 -14.41
C ALA A 75 -1.67 -9.93 -15.24
N ARG A 76 -2.89 -10.01 -14.67
CA ARG A 76 -4.05 -10.58 -15.36
C ARG A 76 -4.48 -9.79 -16.62
N ILE A 77 -4.30 -8.47 -16.64
CA ILE A 77 -4.56 -7.66 -17.84
C ILE A 77 -3.47 -7.91 -18.88
N ALA A 78 -2.20 -7.93 -18.48
CA ALA A 78 -1.07 -8.16 -19.38
C ALA A 78 -1.11 -9.57 -20.02
N GLU A 79 -1.50 -10.60 -19.28
CA GLU A 79 -1.69 -11.98 -19.77
C GLU A 79 -2.71 -12.09 -20.91
N ARG A 80 -3.63 -11.12 -21.03
CA ARG A 80 -4.59 -11.03 -22.13
C ARG A 80 -4.01 -10.43 -23.42
N GLY A 81 -2.72 -10.11 -23.44
CA GLY A 81 -2.05 -9.49 -24.59
C GLY A 81 -2.38 -7.99 -24.74
N ILE A 82 -2.97 -7.35 -23.74
CA ILE A 82 -3.28 -5.93 -23.74
C ILE A 82 -2.05 -5.17 -23.19
N GLY A 83 -1.60 -4.13 -23.89
CA GLY A 83 -0.51 -3.27 -23.41
C GLY A 83 -0.91 -2.57 -22.11
N VAL A 84 0.00 -2.51 -21.14
CA VAL A 84 -0.24 -1.84 -19.85
C VAL A 84 0.83 -0.79 -19.61
N LEU A 85 0.39 0.45 -19.33
CA LEU A 85 1.20 1.54 -18.83
C LEU A 85 0.85 1.78 -17.35
N VAL A 86 1.84 1.66 -16.49
CA VAL A 86 1.70 1.97 -15.07
C VAL A 86 2.36 3.30 -14.77
N THR A 87 1.67 4.20 -14.07
CA THR A 87 2.26 5.44 -13.57
C THR A 87 2.27 5.49 -12.06
N THR A 88 3.41 5.94 -11.48
CA THR A 88 3.57 6.11 -10.03
C THR A 88 4.03 7.50 -9.64
N GLY A 89 3.82 7.87 -8.37
CA GLY A 89 4.06 9.24 -7.88
C GLY A 89 5.38 9.45 -7.14
N THR A 90 6.03 8.38 -6.63
CA THR A 90 7.20 8.47 -5.74
C THR A 90 8.39 7.64 -6.23
N VAL A 91 9.59 7.99 -5.80
CA VAL A 91 10.81 7.21 -6.12
C VAL A 91 10.71 5.77 -5.63
N THR A 92 10.18 5.58 -4.42
CA THR A 92 10.00 4.25 -3.83
C THR A 92 8.99 3.39 -4.61
N SER A 93 7.87 3.97 -5.05
CA SER A 93 6.90 3.24 -5.89
C SER A 93 7.45 2.97 -7.29
N GLY A 94 8.30 3.86 -7.82
CA GLY A 94 9.04 3.61 -9.06
C GLY A 94 10.01 2.43 -8.94
N GLY A 95 10.75 2.35 -7.83
CA GLY A 95 11.64 1.21 -7.55
C GLY A 95 10.88 -0.12 -7.41
N LEU A 96 9.71 -0.10 -6.76
CA LEU A 96 8.85 -1.28 -6.70
C LEU A 96 8.36 -1.68 -8.10
N ALA A 97 7.98 -0.70 -8.93
CA ALA A 97 7.55 -0.96 -10.30
C ALA A 97 8.64 -1.65 -11.13
N GLU A 98 9.88 -1.16 -11.04
CA GLU A 98 11.02 -1.76 -11.75
C GLU A 98 11.30 -3.20 -11.32
N GLN A 99 11.05 -3.54 -10.06
CA GLN A 99 11.30 -4.88 -9.51
C GLN A 99 10.15 -5.87 -9.70
N ARG A 100 8.90 -5.39 -9.73
CA ARG A 100 7.72 -6.26 -9.57
C ARG A 100 6.75 -6.27 -10.75
N LEU A 101 6.85 -5.31 -11.67
CA LEU A 101 5.98 -5.31 -12.84
C LEU A 101 6.30 -6.48 -13.77
N PRO A 102 5.28 -7.12 -14.37
CA PRO A 102 5.46 -8.17 -15.37
C PRO A 102 6.26 -7.66 -16.59
N ARG A 103 6.95 -8.57 -17.25
CA ARG A 103 7.67 -8.25 -18.51
C ARG A 103 6.72 -7.65 -19.53
N GLY A 104 7.15 -6.59 -20.19
CA GLY A 104 6.36 -5.89 -21.21
C GLY A 104 5.43 -4.80 -20.67
N VAL A 105 5.21 -4.74 -19.37
CA VAL A 105 4.49 -3.61 -18.74
C VAL A 105 5.41 -2.41 -18.65
N ILE A 106 4.91 -1.25 -19.10
CA ILE A 106 5.67 -0.01 -19.13
C ILE A 106 5.44 0.77 -17.84
N HIS A 107 6.52 1.30 -17.25
CA HIS A 107 6.45 2.21 -16.11
C HIS A 107 6.94 3.60 -16.47
N GLN A 108 6.17 4.62 -16.07
CA GLN A 108 6.53 6.02 -16.12
C GLN A 108 6.13 6.73 -14.83
N PHE A 109 6.93 7.71 -14.38
CA PHE A 109 6.45 8.60 -13.33
C PHE A 109 5.29 9.46 -13.85
N VAL A 110 4.24 9.58 -13.03
CA VAL A 110 3.06 10.35 -13.38
C VAL A 110 3.44 11.81 -13.64
N PRO A 111 2.89 12.48 -14.67
CA PRO A 111 3.10 13.90 -14.85
C PRO A 111 2.54 14.70 -13.66
N LEU A 112 3.16 15.82 -13.35
CA LEU A 112 2.54 16.79 -12.44
C LEU A 112 1.21 17.24 -13.03
N ASP A 113 0.21 17.49 -12.18
CA ASP A 113 -1.16 17.79 -12.60
C ASP A 113 -1.31 19.20 -13.20
N VAL A 114 -0.44 19.53 -14.15
CA VAL A 114 -0.44 20.76 -14.93
C VAL A 114 -1.09 20.47 -16.30
N PRO A 115 -2.10 21.22 -16.75
CA PRO A 115 -2.87 20.89 -17.97
C PRO A 115 -2.01 20.58 -19.19
N ARG A 116 -0.94 21.35 -19.43
CA ARG A 116 -0.04 21.13 -20.58
C ARG A 116 0.77 19.84 -20.45
N PHE A 117 1.14 19.43 -19.25
CA PHE A 117 1.92 18.21 -19.03
C PHE A 117 1.04 16.98 -19.20
N VAL A 118 -0.16 17.01 -18.61
CA VAL A 118 -1.15 15.96 -18.78
C VAL A 118 -1.57 15.80 -20.25
N ARG A 119 -1.82 16.92 -20.96
CA ARG A 119 -2.14 16.86 -22.39
C ARG A 119 -1.03 16.23 -23.22
N ARG A 120 0.24 16.53 -22.91
CA ARG A 120 1.40 15.93 -23.58
C ARG A 120 1.51 14.44 -23.31
N PHE A 121 1.34 14.04 -22.06
CA PHE A 121 1.30 12.65 -21.64
C PHE A 121 0.22 11.86 -22.39
N LEU A 122 -1.01 12.36 -22.39
CA LEU A 122 -2.13 11.70 -23.07
C LEU A 122 -1.99 11.72 -24.61
N ALA A 123 -1.37 12.74 -25.19
CA ALA A 123 -1.10 12.79 -26.62
C ALA A 123 -0.06 11.75 -27.07
N HIS A 124 0.91 11.45 -26.22
CA HIS A 124 1.92 10.42 -26.48
C HIS A 124 1.35 9.01 -26.28
N TRP A 125 0.80 8.74 -25.08
CA TRP A 125 0.38 7.39 -24.71
C TRP A 125 -0.96 6.97 -25.30
N ARG A 126 -1.89 7.91 -25.53
CA ARG A 126 -3.22 7.66 -26.12
C ARG A 126 -3.85 6.38 -25.54
N PRO A 127 -4.06 6.31 -24.20
CA PRO A 127 -4.65 5.14 -23.58
C PRO A 127 -6.07 4.91 -24.07
N ASP A 128 -6.44 3.66 -24.23
CA ASP A 128 -7.79 3.23 -24.63
C ASP A 128 -8.72 3.02 -23.40
N LEU A 129 -8.14 2.88 -22.20
CA LEU A 129 -8.80 2.77 -20.90
C LEU A 129 -7.88 3.32 -19.82
N ALA A 130 -8.41 4.02 -18.83
CA ALA A 130 -7.65 4.50 -17.69
C ALA A 130 -8.23 4.01 -16.35
N LEU A 131 -7.39 3.39 -15.53
CA LEU A 131 -7.70 2.87 -14.21
C LEU A 131 -6.99 3.72 -13.15
N PHE A 132 -7.74 4.37 -12.26
CA PHE A 132 -7.23 5.13 -11.13
C PHE A 132 -7.39 4.33 -9.86
N VAL A 133 -6.34 4.27 -9.03
CA VAL A 133 -6.35 3.46 -7.81
C VAL A 133 -6.66 4.33 -6.59
N GLU A 134 -7.51 3.81 -5.71
CA GLU A 134 -7.90 4.40 -4.43
C GLU A 134 -8.54 5.80 -4.56
N SER A 135 -7.92 6.83 -3.94
CA SER A 135 -8.50 8.18 -3.86
C SER A 135 -7.65 9.25 -4.56
N ASP A 136 -6.77 8.86 -5.47
CA ASP A 136 -5.84 9.79 -6.13
C ASP A 136 -6.50 10.54 -7.30
N LEU A 137 -7.45 11.41 -6.94
CA LEU A 137 -8.31 12.14 -7.88
C LEU A 137 -7.65 13.44 -8.38
N TRP A 138 -6.68 13.33 -9.29
CA TRP A 138 -6.02 14.48 -9.90
C TRP A 138 -6.90 15.18 -10.94
N PRO A 139 -7.36 16.44 -10.67
CA PRO A 139 -8.40 17.06 -11.49
C PRO A 139 -8.05 17.22 -12.97
N ASN A 140 -6.82 17.63 -13.29
CA ASN A 140 -6.44 17.81 -14.69
C ASN A 140 -6.31 16.48 -15.43
N MET A 141 -5.80 15.43 -14.78
CA MET A 141 -5.73 14.09 -15.38
C MET A 141 -7.11 13.56 -15.73
N ILE A 142 -8.06 13.65 -14.80
CA ILE A 142 -9.44 13.20 -14.98
C ILE A 142 -10.12 14.01 -16.11
N VAL A 143 -10.05 15.35 -16.04
CA VAL A 143 -10.69 16.22 -17.04
C VAL A 143 -10.08 16.02 -18.44
N GLU A 144 -8.76 15.96 -18.56
CA GLU A 144 -8.09 15.84 -19.85
C GLU A 144 -8.30 14.46 -20.48
N ALA A 145 -8.33 13.39 -19.69
CA ALA A 145 -8.63 12.03 -20.15
C ALA A 145 -10.10 11.89 -20.58
N SER A 146 -11.05 12.36 -19.76
CA SER A 146 -12.46 12.39 -20.09
C SER A 146 -12.77 13.21 -21.35
N THR A 147 -12.11 14.37 -21.54
CA THR A 147 -12.27 15.20 -22.74
C THR A 147 -11.84 14.45 -24.01
N ARG A 148 -10.91 13.50 -23.89
CA ARG A 148 -10.46 12.64 -24.99
C ARG A 148 -11.31 11.38 -25.15
N ARG A 149 -12.42 11.28 -24.39
CA ARG A 149 -13.30 10.10 -24.36
C ARG A 149 -12.58 8.80 -23.99
N VAL A 150 -11.53 8.90 -23.17
CA VAL A 150 -10.92 7.73 -22.55
C VAL A 150 -11.85 7.29 -21.43
N PRO A 151 -12.36 6.05 -21.42
CA PRO A 151 -13.13 5.52 -20.31
C PRO A 151 -12.31 5.56 -19.04
N LEU A 152 -12.90 6.06 -17.94
CA LEU A 152 -12.25 6.19 -16.64
C LEU A 152 -12.90 5.25 -15.64
N ILE A 153 -12.11 4.44 -14.97
CA ILE A 153 -12.58 3.56 -13.90
C ILE A 153 -11.77 3.80 -12.64
N LEU A 154 -12.45 4.02 -11.53
CA LEU A 154 -11.84 4.03 -10.21
C LEU A 154 -11.83 2.60 -9.68
N ILE A 155 -10.66 2.09 -9.30
CA ILE A 155 -10.50 0.76 -8.72
C ILE A 155 -9.97 0.83 -7.30
N ASN A 156 -10.38 -0.10 -6.44
CA ASN A 156 -10.07 -0.09 -5.01
C ASN A 156 -10.41 1.25 -4.35
N GLY A 157 -11.49 1.91 -4.81
CA GLY A 157 -11.86 3.27 -4.42
C GLY A 157 -12.08 3.38 -2.91
N ARG A 158 -11.42 4.37 -2.30
CA ARG A 158 -11.48 4.63 -0.85
C ARG A 158 -11.73 6.11 -0.59
N ILE A 159 -12.68 6.41 0.26
CA ILE A 159 -12.91 7.77 0.76
C ILE A 159 -13.10 7.73 2.27
N SER A 160 -12.10 8.19 3.01
CA SER A 160 -12.21 8.30 4.46
C SER A 160 -13.29 9.30 4.87
N GLU A 161 -13.86 9.14 6.06
CA GLU A 161 -14.86 10.05 6.62
C GLU A 161 -14.38 11.52 6.62
N ALA A 162 -13.10 11.73 6.97
CA ALA A 162 -12.50 13.07 6.96
C ALA A 162 -12.40 13.65 5.53
N SER A 163 -12.11 12.82 4.53
CA SER A 163 -12.09 13.24 3.12
C SER A 163 -13.50 13.50 2.60
N TYR A 164 -14.46 12.64 2.96
CA TYR A 164 -15.86 12.83 2.62
C TYR A 164 -16.36 14.19 3.11
N ARG A 165 -16.18 14.51 4.40
CA ARG A 165 -16.55 15.81 4.98
C ARG A 165 -15.88 17.00 4.28
N ARG A 166 -14.62 16.88 3.89
CA ARG A 166 -13.95 17.95 3.13
C ARG A 166 -14.54 18.13 1.73
N TRP A 167 -14.88 17.05 1.04
CA TRP A 167 -15.47 17.13 -0.27
C TRP A 167 -16.88 17.71 -0.28
N THR A 168 -17.66 17.58 0.81
CA THR A 168 -18.98 18.21 0.89
C THR A 168 -18.91 19.75 0.83
N TYR A 169 -17.80 20.38 1.25
CA TYR A 169 -17.58 21.82 1.06
C TYR A 169 -17.31 22.21 -0.41
N LEU A 170 -16.91 21.28 -1.24
CA LEU A 170 -16.63 21.47 -2.67
C LEU A 170 -17.49 20.52 -3.54
N LEU A 171 -18.74 20.31 -3.12
CA LEU A 171 -19.63 19.29 -3.69
C LEU A 171 -19.74 19.39 -5.22
N GLY A 172 -19.93 20.59 -5.78
CA GLY A 172 -20.01 20.76 -7.23
C GLY A 172 -18.72 20.33 -7.96
N THR A 173 -17.57 20.44 -7.30
CA THR A 173 -16.29 20.01 -7.90
C THR A 173 -16.14 18.50 -7.87
N ILE A 174 -16.44 17.87 -6.75
CA ILE A 174 -16.29 16.40 -6.64
C ILE A 174 -17.32 15.66 -7.46
N VAL A 175 -18.56 16.17 -7.54
CA VAL A 175 -19.62 15.62 -8.42
C VAL A 175 -19.19 15.69 -9.88
N ASP A 176 -18.61 16.81 -10.36
CA ASP A 176 -18.09 16.90 -11.74
C ASP A 176 -16.94 15.94 -11.98
N LEU A 177 -16.03 15.78 -11.03
CA LEU A 177 -14.89 14.86 -11.17
C LEU A 177 -15.32 13.40 -11.16
N LEU A 178 -16.14 12.98 -10.18
CA LEU A 178 -16.62 11.60 -10.07
C LEU A 178 -17.60 11.27 -11.20
N GLY A 179 -18.40 12.24 -11.65
CA GLY A 179 -19.30 12.07 -12.79
C GLY A 179 -18.60 11.80 -14.13
N ARG A 180 -17.27 11.91 -14.18
CA ARG A 180 -16.45 11.57 -15.37
C ARG A 180 -15.99 10.12 -15.39
N PHE A 181 -16.18 9.39 -14.29
CA PHE A 181 -15.89 7.96 -14.25
C PHE A 181 -17.07 7.17 -14.78
N ASP A 182 -16.79 6.20 -15.63
CA ASP A 182 -17.78 5.24 -16.12
C ASP A 182 -18.19 4.24 -15.04
N LEU A 183 -17.25 3.93 -14.12
CA LEU A 183 -17.43 2.95 -13.05
C LEU A 183 -16.50 3.27 -11.89
N CYS A 184 -17.02 3.15 -10.66
CA CYS A 184 -16.23 3.21 -9.43
C CYS A 184 -16.35 1.87 -8.68
N LEU A 185 -15.24 1.17 -8.52
CA LEU A 185 -15.13 -0.07 -7.76
C LEU A 185 -14.60 0.27 -6.38
N ALA A 186 -15.46 0.29 -5.38
CA ALA A 186 -15.13 0.65 -4.01
C ALA A 186 -14.49 -0.52 -3.25
N GLY A 187 -13.56 -0.20 -2.35
CA GLY A 187 -12.89 -1.18 -1.49
C GLY A 187 -13.78 -1.74 -0.39
N THR A 188 -14.76 -0.96 0.07
CA THR A 188 -15.70 -1.34 1.13
C THR A 188 -17.11 -0.87 0.80
N GLN A 189 -18.10 -1.38 1.52
CA GLN A 189 -19.49 -0.92 1.40
C GLN A 189 -19.62 0.55 1.81
N GLY A 190 -18.95 0.97 2.90
CA GLY A 190 -18.95 2.35 3.35
C GLY A 190 -18.28 3.31 2.36
N ASP A 191 -17.24 2.87 1.65
CA ASP A 191 -16.65 3.65 0.56
C ASP A 191 -17.61 3.78 -0.63
N ALA A 192 -18.36 2.71 -0.95
CA ALA A 192 -19.36 2.73 -2.01
C ALA A 192 -20.48 3.74 -1.72
N GLU A 193 -20.97 3.76 -0.49
CA GLU A 193 -22.00 4.72 -0.04
C GLU A 193 -21.47 6.16 -0.13
N ARG A 194 -20.25 6.43 0.35
CA ARG A 194 -19.63 7.76 0.28
C ARG A 194 -19.39 8.21 -1.16
N LEU A 195 -18.88 7.33 -2.03
CA LEU A 195 -18.69 7.64 -3.46
C LEU A 195 -20.02 7.96 -4.14
N SER A 196 -21.06 7.19 -3.88
CA SER A 196 -22.40 7.42 -4.41
C SER A 196 -22.96 8.76 -3.93
N ALA A 197 -22.83 9.07 -2.63
CA ALA A 197 -23.27 10.33 -2.05
C ALA A 197 -22.51 11.55 -2.60
N LEU A 198 -21.25 11.37 -3.04
CA LEU A 198 -20.46 12.39 -3.72
C LEU A 198 -20.70 12.46 -5.24
N GLY A 199 -21.67 11.73 -5.77
CA GLY A 199 -22.12 11.85 -7.16
C GLY A 199 -21.43 10.92 -8.16
N ALA A 200 -20.78 9.86 -7.74
CA ALA A 200 -20.31 8.83 -8.66
C ALA A 200 -21.51 8.12 -9.34
N PRO A 201 -21.55 8.04 -10.70
CA PRO A 201 -22.76 7.60 -11.40
C PRO A 201 -23.03 6.09 -11.30
N ARG A 202 -21.97 5.31 -11.16
CA ARG A 202 -22.04 3.84 -11.05
C ARG A 202 -21.02 3.36 -10.04
N VAL A 203 -21.46 2.80 -8.93
CA VAL A 203 -20.60 2.32 -7.86
C VAL A 203 -20.90 0.86 -7.54
N ILE A 204 -19.85 0.05 -7.38
CA ILE A 204 -19.92 -1.35 -6.98
C ILE A 204 -18.94 -1.56 -5.83
N ALA A 205 -19.37 -2.15 -4.73
CA ALA A 205 -18.50 -2.61 -3.65
C ALA A 205 -17.78 -3.90 -4.09
N ALA A 206 -16.64 -3.76 -4.75
CA ALA A 206 -15.86 -4.88 -5.29
C ALA A 206 -14.97 -5.56 -4.22
N GLY A 207 -14.72 -4.88 -3.12
CA GLY A 207 -13.81 -5.34 -2.07
C GLY A 207 -12.40 -4.76 -2.20
N ASN A 208 -11.58 -5.00 -1.18
CA ASN A 208 -10.24 -4.43 -1.06
C ASN A 208 -9.21 -5.33 -1.75
N LEU A 209 -8.63 -4.85 -2.85
CA LEU A 209 -7.60 -5.58 -3.63
C LEU A 209 -6.36 -5.96 -2.81
N THR A 210 -6.06 -5.26 -1.73
CA THR A 210 -4.94 -5.60 -0.84
C THR A 210 -5.11 -7.00 -0.21
N LEU A 211 -6.36 -7.44 -0.03
CA LEU A 211 -6.66 -8.77 0.50
C LEU A 211 -6.29 -9.90 -0.47
N ASP A 212 -6.22 -9.62 -1.77
CA ASP A 212 -5.88 -10.63 -2.78
C ASP A 212 -4.39 -10.63 -3.17
N VAL A 213 -3.62 -9.66 -2.65
CA VAL A 213 -2.16 -9.66 -2.86
C VAL A 213 -1.56 -10.93 -2.23
N PRO A 214 -0.72 -11.69 -2.95
CA PRO A 214 -0.02 -12.82 -2.37
C PRO A 214 0.80 -12.43 -1.14
N ALA A 215 0.91 -13.35 -0.19
CA ALA A 215 1.75 -13.14 0.98
C ALA A 215 3.20 -12.81 0.57
N PRO A 216 3.88 -11.90 1.29
CA PRO A 216 5.24 -11.48 0.92
C PRO A 216 6.19 -12.68 0.89
N PRO A 217 7.05 -12.78 -0.15
CA PRO A 217 7.98 -13.89 -0.27
C PRO A 217 9.05 -13.85 0.81
N ALA A 218 9.65 -15.01 1.07
CA ALA A 218 10.84 -15.14 1.90
C ALA A 218 11.90 -15.95 1.13
N GLY A 219 13.14 -15.48 1.14
CA GLY A 219 14.25 -16.26 0.61
C GLY A 219 14.51 -17.51 1.49
N ALA A 220 14.35 -18.70 0.94
CA ALA A 220 14.44 -19.95 1.71
C ALA A 220 15.75 -20.07 2.50
N ALA A 221 16.89 -19.76 1.88
CA ALA A 221 18.19 -19.80 2.54
C ALA A 221 18.31 -18.80 3.71
N ARG A 222 17.77 -17.58 3.55
CA ARG A 222 17.77 -16.57 4.61
C ARG A 222 16.86 -16.96 5.77
N LEU A 223 15.70 -17.55 5.46
CA LEU A 223 14.76 -18.05 6.46
C LEU A 223 15.41 -19.17 7.28
N ALA A 224 16.00 -20.16 6.62
CA ALA A 224 16.69 -21.27 7.29
C ALA A 224 17.86 -20.81 8.17
N ALA A 225 18.66 -19.83 7.69
CA ALA A 225 19.74 -19.28 8.50
C ALA A 225 19.26 -18.59 9.78
N LEU A 226 18.17 -17.80 9.70
CA LEU A 226 17.58 -17.15 10.87
C LEU A 226 16.92 -18.15 11.81
N GLN A 227 16.21 -19.15 11.28
CA GLN A 227 15.62 -20.23 12.09
C GLN A 227 16.70 -21.01 12.84
N SER A 228 17.81 -21.35 12.18
CA SER A 228 18.93 -22.01 12.82
C SER A 228 19.60 -21.16 13.90
N ALA A 229 19.76 -19.85 13.65
CA ALA A 229 20.38 -18.93 14.60
C ALA A 229 19.49 -18.66 15.84
N ILE A 230 18.19 -18.60 15.67
CA ILE A 230 17.23 -18.44 16.77
C ILE A 230 17.05 -19.78 17.51
N GLY A 231 17.04 -20.89 16.80
CA GLY A 231 16.84 -22.23 17.37
C GLY A 231 15.47 -22.38 18.03
N SER A 232 15.45 -22.99 19.23
CA SER A 232 14.24 -23.21 20.03
C SER A 232 13.91 -22.06 20.98
N ARG A 233 14.57 -20.92 20.85
CA ARG A 233 14.36 -19.75 21.74
C ARG A 233 12.94 -19.20 21.56
N PRO A 234 12.25 -18.80 22.64
CA PRO A 234 11.00 -18.06 22.51
C PRO A 234 11.21 -16.80 21.64
N LEU A 235 10.27 -16.54 20.74
CA LEU A 235 10.36 -15.42 19.78
C LEU A 235 9.06 -14.66 19.71
N VAL A 236 9.14 -13.34 19.86
CA VAL A 236 8.06 -12.40 19.53
C VAL A 236 8.57 -11.42 18.48
N ALA A 237 7.68 -10.98 17.60
CA ALA A 237 8.04 -10.01 16.59
C ALA A 237 7.17 -8.75 16.67
N ALA A 238 7.76 -7.62 16.29
CA ALA A 238 7.06 -6.37 16.07
C ALA A 238 7.41 -5.84 14.68
N ALA A 239 6.40 -5.64 13.84
CA ALA A 239 6.57 -5.29 12.45
C ALA A 239 6.13 -3.85 12.16
N SER A 240 6.94 -3.13 11.40
CA SER A 240 6.69 -1.76 10.94
C SER A 240 6.45 -0.77 12.10
N THR A 241 7.32 -0.80 13.11
CA THR A 241 7.23 0.02 14.31
C THR A 241 7.56 1.49 14.05
N HIS A 242 7.01 2.35 14.88
CA HIS A 242 7.19 3.81 14.85
C HIS A 242 7.79 4.33 16.17
N PRO A 243 8.32 5.58 16.18
CA PRO A 243 8.87 6.19 17.39
C PRO A 243 7.91 6.12 18.59
N GLY A 244 8.40 5.61 19.69
CA GLY A 244 7.63 5.40 20.94
C GLY A 244 7.19 3.95 21.15
N GLU A 245 6.93 3.20 20.08
CA GLU A 245 6.54 1.78 20.18
C GLU A 245 7.73 0.89 20.54
N GLU A 246 8.92 1.23 20.03
CA GLU A 246 10.13 0.44 20.31
C GLU A 246 10.50 0.47 21.79
N SER A 247 10.28 1.59 22.48
CA SER A 247 10.48 1.65 23.94
C SER A 247 9.51 0.73 24.68
N ALA A 248 8.23 0.73 24.31
CA ALA A 248 7.24 -0.16 24.89
C ALA A 248 7.58 -1.66 24.65
N LEU A 249 8.12 -1.99 23.47
CA LEU A 249 8.56 -3.35 23.14
C LEU A 249 9.81 -3.76 23.94
N ILE A 250 10.76 -2.86 24.16
CA ILE A 250 11.94 -3.10 24.98
C ILE A 250 11.54 -3.31 26.43
N ASP A 251 10.62 -2.51 26.96
CA ASP A 251 10.10 -2.69 28.32
C ASP A 251 9.31 -4.00 28.46
N ALA A 252 8.51 -4.36 27.47
CA ALA A 252 7.83 -5.66 27.41
C ALA A 252 8.85 -6.81 27.41
N HIS A 253 9.91 -6.73 26.61
CA HIS A 253 10.99 -7.73 26.61
C HIS A 253 11.61 -7.89 28.00
N ARG A 254 11.92 -6.79 28.70
CA ARG A 254 12.53 -6.82 30.06
C ARG A 254 11.64 -7.56 31.06
N ARG A 255 10.34 -7.45 30.95
CA ARG A 255 9.37 -8.16 31.80
C ARG A 255 9.31 -9.63 31.43
N LEU A 256 9.19 -9.94 30.16
CA LEU A 256 9.04 -11.30 29.65
C LEU A 256 10.28 -12.17 29.87
N ARG A 257 11.49 -11.61 29.86
CA ARG A 257 12.72 -12.38 30.02
C ARG A 257 12.85 -13.08 31.38
N ALA A 258 12.07 -12.66 32.38
CA ALA A 258 12.05 -13.31 33.70
C ALA A 258 11.39 -14.69 33.58
N ASP A 259 10.35 -14.83 32.77
CA ASP A 259 9.60 -16.07 32.61
C ASP A 259 10.07 -16.88 31.40
N PHE A 260 10.64 -16.23 30.41
CA PHE A 260 11.08 -16.83 29.13
C PHE A 260 12.59 -16.69 28.96
N SER A 261 13.35 -17.63 29.51
CA SER A 261 14.79 -17.66 29.34
C SER A 261 15.17 -17.71 27.87
N GLY A 262 16.12 -16.84 27.46
CA GLY A 262 16.59 -16.78 26.09
C GLY A 262 15.62 -16.16 25.09
N LEU A 263 14.56 -15.48 25.54
CA LEU A 263 13.63 -14.75 24.68
C LEU A 263 14.36 -13.87 23.67
N VAL A 264 13.91 -13.87 22.44
CA VAL A 264 14.31 -12.91 21.39
C VAL A 264 13.12 -12.04 21.04
N THR A 265 13.30 -10.73 21.04
CA THR A 265 12.33 -9.81 20.46
C THR A 265 12.88 -9.28 19.13
N LEU A 266 12.20 -9.61 18.03
CA LEU A 266 12.52 -9.11 16.70
C LEU A 266 11.74 -7.82 16.46
N ILE A 267 12.45 -6.72 16.16
CA ILE A 267 11.85 -5.42 15.87
C ILE A 267 12.20 -5.00 14.44
N ALA A 268 11.19 -4.82 13.61
CA ALA A 268 11.35 -4.28 12.26
C ALA A 268 10.78 -2.86 12.21
N PRO A 269 11.60 -1.81 12.27
CA PRO A 269 11.13 -0.44 12.16
C PRO A 269 10.57 -0.15 10.76
N ARG A 270 9.50 0.67 10.68
CA ARG A 270 8.90 1.10 9.41
C ARG A 270 9.91 1.76 8.48
N HIS A 271 10.90 2.44 9.07
CA HIS A 271 11.98 3.13 8.40
C HIS A 271 13.31 2.50 8.80
N PRO A 272 13.97 1.75 7.91
CA PRO A 272 15.22 1.01 8.23
C PRO A 272 16.33 1.87 8.79
N GLU A 273 16.43 3.14 8.38
CA GLU A 273 17.40 4.11 8.90
C GLU A 273 17.32 4.34 10.42
N ARG A 274 16.21 3.93 11.04
CA ARG A 274 16.01 3.99 12.49
C ARG A 274 16.63 2.82 13.25
N GLY A 275 17.11 1.80 12.54
CA GLY A 275 17.62 0.57 13.15
C GLY A 275 18.71 0.84 14.20
N ALA A 276 19.65 1.72 13.91
CA ALA A 276 20.71 2.09 14.87
C ALA A 276 20.14 2.71 16.15
N GLY A 277 19.17 3.62 16.05
CA GLY A 277 18.50 4.23 17.21
C GLY A 277 17.71 3.22 18.04
N VAL A 278 17.10 2.21 17.41
CA VAL A 278 16.42 1.12 18.14
C VAL A 278 17.43 0.27 18.91
N ALA A 279 18.60 -0.02 18.32
CA ALA A 279 19.66 -0.74 19.01
C ALA A 279 20.26 0.06 20.19
N GLU A 280 20.39 1.38 20.05
CA GLU A 280 20.81 2.27 21.13
C GLU A 280 19.79 2.30 22.29
N LEU A 281 18.48 2.32 21.99
CA LEU A 281 17.42 2.20 23.01
C LEU A 281 17.53 0.87 23.77
N ALA A 282 17.77 -0.24 23.09
CA ALA A 282 17.96 -1.54 23.71
C ALA A 282 19.21 -1.55 24.60
N ALA A 283 20.32 -1.01 24.13
CA ALA A 283 21.58 -0.93 24.90
C ALA A 283 21.41 -0.07 26.16
N ALA A 284 20.72 1.06 26.07
CA ALA A 284 20.39 1.90 27.23
C ALA A 284 19.53 1.19 28.27
N ALA A 285 18.73 0.21 27.85
CA ALA A 285 17.93 -0.67 28.73
C ALA A 285 18.72 -1.89 29.27
N GLY A 286 20.02 -2.00 28.96
CA GLY A 286 20.89 -3.10 29.36
C GLY A 286 20.66 -4.39 28.57
N LEU A 287 20.14 -4.30 27.35
CA LEU A 287 19.88 -5.42 26.45
C LEU A 287 20.87 -5.46 25.28
N LYS A 288 21.23 -6.65 24.85
CA LYS A 288 22.08 -6.85 23.69
C LYS A 288 21.27 -6.83 22.40
N ALA A 289 21.60 -5.90 21.51
CA ALA A 289 20.95 -5.77 20.20
C ALA A 289 21.91 -6.18 19.06
N SER A 290 21.34 -6.85 18.05
CA SER A 290 22.02 -7.16 16.78
C SER A 290 21.23 -6.57 15.62
N LEU A 291 21.93 -5.96 14.62
CA LEU A 291 21.33 -5.31 13.46
C LEU A 291 21.45 -6.20 12.21
N ARG A 292 20.36 -6.40 11.53
CA ARG A 292 20.27 -7.15 10.27
C ARG A 292 21.10 -6.50 9.16
N SER A 293 21.08 -5.17 9.04
CA SER A 293 21.83 -4.42 8.04
C SER A 293 23.34 -4.60 8.11
N ARG A 294 23.86 -4.99 9.27
CA ARG A 294 25.29 -5.31 9.46
C ARG A 294 25.63 -6.75 9.09
N GLY A 295 24.70 -7.51 8.53
CA GLY A 295 24.90 -8.93 8.21
C GLY A 295 24.89 -9.86 9.43
N ALA A 296 24.61 -9.34 10.64
CA ALA A 296 24.57 -10.14 11.85
C ALA A 296 23.35 -11.07 11.86
N LEU A 297 23.56 -12.29 12.34
CA LEU A 297 22.51 -13.19 12.78
C LEU A 297 22.39 -13.09 14.31
N PRO A 298 21.21 -13.36 14.89
CA PRO A 298 21.07 -13.40 16.34
C PRO A 298 21.91 -14.56 16.90
N ASP A 299 22.69 -14.30 17.94
CA ASP A 299 23.45 -15.29 18.69
C ASP A 299 22.74 -15.62 20.05
N ALA A 300 23.35 -16.51 20.83
CA ALA A 300 22.82 -16.93 22.12
C ALA A 300 22.64 -15.78 23.13
N THR A 301 23.33 -14.65 22.92
CA THR A 301 23.31 -13.48 23.81
C THR A 301 22.43 -12.34 23.30
N THR A 302 21.87 -12.47 22.09
CA THR A 302 21.03 -11.44 21.47
C THR A 302 19.67 -11.42 22.15
N ASP A 303 19.30 -10.30 22.76
CA ASP A 303 17.97 -10.03 23.32
C ASP A 303 17.06 -9.42 22.28
N ILE A 304 17.53 -8.38 21.57
CA ILE A 304 16.77 -7.64 20.57
C ILE A 304 17.43 -7.84 19.19
N TYR A 305 16.66 -8.37 18.25
CA TYR A 305 17.10 -8.46 16.86
C TYR A 305 16.41 -7.41 16.01
N VAL A 306 17.17 -6.42 15.54
CA VAL A 306 16.61 -5.32 14.75
C VAL A 306 16.71 -5.67 13.26
N ALA A 307 15.54 -5.89 12.64
CA ALA A 307 15.40 -6.18 11.21
C ALA A 307 15.29 -4.88 10.41
N ASP A 308 16.36 -4.15 10.30
CA ASP A 308 16.50 -2.84 9.66
C ASP A 308 16.81 -2.92 8.17
N THR A 309 16.14 -3.82 7.46
CA THR A 309 16.28 -4.04 6.01
C THR A 309 14.94 -3.97 5.31
N MET A 310 14.93 -3.50 4.05
CA MET A 310 13.72 -3.43 3.24
C MET A 310 13.35 -4.77 2.62
N GLY A 311 12.04 -5.04 2.50
CA GLY A 311 11.51 -6.18 1.74
C GLY A 311 11.60 -7.54 2.45
N GLU A 312 11.90 -7.57 3.75
CA GLU A 312 12.07 -8.81 4.52
C GLU A 312 10.91 -9.12 5.50
N LEU A 313 9.79 -8.40 5.46
CA LEU A 313 8.63 -8.69 6.32
C LEU A 313 8.12 -10.13 6.14
N GLY A 314 8.20 -10.68 4.92
CA GLY A 314 7.85 -12.07 4.68
C GLY A 314 8.70 -13.10 5.44
N LEU A 315 9.96 -12.76 5.75
CA LEU A 315 10.81 -13.57 6.64
C LEU A 315 10.31 -13.46 8.08
N ILE A 316 10.05 -12.25 8.55
CA ILE A 316 9.65 -11.95 9.93
C ILE A 316 8.37 -12.69 10.30
N TYR A 317 7.36 -12.60 9.45
CA TYR A 317 6.07 -13.26 9.67
C TYR A 317 6.13 -14.80 9.62
N ARG A 318 7.15 -15.37 8.97
CA ARG A 318 7.38 -16.83 8.98
C ARG A 318 8.26 -17.30 10.13
N LEU A 319 9.06 -16.40 10.71
CA LEU A 319 9.88 -16.70 11.88
C LEU A 319 9.05 -16.70 13.15
N SER A 320 8.19 -15.69 13.32
CA SER A 320 7.41 -15.52 14.54
C SER A 320 5.93 -15.81 14.31
N PRO A 321 5.35 -16.76 15.04
CA PRO A 321 3.91 -17.01 15.01
C PRO A 321 3.10 -15.95 15.77
N LEU A 322 3.76 -14.96 16.36
CA LEU A 322 3.18 -13.93 17.20
C LEU A 322 3.77 -12.57 16.84
N VAL A 323 2.93 -11.65 16.35
CA VAL A 323 3.38 -10.37 15.78
C VAL A 323 2.58 -9.21 16.34
N PHE A 324 3.28 -8.20 16.85
CA PHE A 324 2.71 -6.89 17.13
C PHE A 324 2.82 -6.01 15.85
N MET A 325 1.71 -5.41 15.44
CA MET A 325 1.65 -4.51 14.28
C MET A 325 1.84 -3.06 14.71
N GLY A 326 2.95 -2.47 14.25
CA GLY A 326 3.33 -1.10 14.59
C GLY A 326 2.44 -0.01 13.99
N GLY A 327 2.71 1.24 14.38
CA GLY A 327 1.90 2.41 14.04
C GLY A 327 0.53 2.41 14.69
N SER A 328 0.32 1.55 15.68
CA SER A 328 -0.96 1.29 16.30
C SER A 328 -1.05 1.70 17.78
N LEU A 329 0.02 1.62 18.56
CA LEU A 329 0.09 2.22 19.89
C LEU A 329 0.28 3.74 19.82
N VAL A 330 0.92 4.22 18.77
CA VAL A 330 1.05 5.65 18.48
C VAL A 330 0.02 6.08 17.44
N ARG A 331 -0.33 7.38 17.41
CA ARG A 331 -1.35 7.92 16.49
C ARG A 331 -0.87 7.98 15.04
N HIS A 332 -0.62 6.81 14.44
CA HIS A 332 -0.17 6.69 13.05
C HIS A 332 -1.17 5.95 12.15
N GLY A 333 -2.13 5.22 12.73
CA GLY A 333 -3.23 4.61 11.99
C GLY A 333 -3.10 3.12 11.73
N GLY A 334 -2.09 2.46 12.28
CA GLY A 334 -1.85 1.03 12.15
C GLY A 334 -1.28 0.61 10.79
N GLN A 335 -0.41 -0.40 10.81
CA GLN A 335 0.17 -1.00 9.61
C GLN A 335 -0.66 -2.21 9.15
N ASN A 336 -0.33 -2.76 7.98
CA ASN A 336 -1.10 -3.80 7.29
C ASN A 336 -1.14 -5.14 8.05
N PRO A 337 -2.27 -5.59 8.61
CA PRO A 337 -2.39 -6.86 9.33
C PRO A 337 -2.65 -8.06 8.40
N ILE A 338 -2.91 -7.83 7.12
CA ILE A 338 -3.29 -8.87 6.14
C ILE A 338 -2.12 -9.83 5.91
N GLU A 339 -0.90 -9.29 5.80
CA GLU A 339 0.29 -10.10 5.51
C GLU A 339 0.63 -11.11 6.62
N PRO A 340 0.72 -10.71 7.92
CA PRO A 340 0.95 -11.67 8.99
C PRO A 340 -0.23 -12.65 9.16
N ALA A 341 -1.49 -12.21 8.99
CA ALA A 341 -2.65 -13.09 9.02
C ALA A 341 -2.55 -14.20 7.97
N LYS A 342 -2.23 -13.87 6.72
CA LYS A 342 -2.02 -14.85 5.63
C LYS A 342 -0.90 -15.85 5.92
N LEU A 343 0.10 -15.42 6.69
CA LEU A 343 1.25 -16.25 7.05
C LEU A 343 1.06 -17.00 8.37
N GLY A 344 -0.14 -16.92 8.97
CA GLY A 344 -0.52 -17.69 10.14
C GLY A 344 0.10 -17.15 11.43
N ALA A 345 0.24 -15.85 11.57
CA ALA A 345 0.63 -15.21 12.82
C ALA A 345 -0.61 -14.77 13.61
N ALA A 346 -0.57 -14.93 14.94
CA ALA A 346 -1.47 -14.27 15.86
C ALA A 346 -1.06 -12.80 15.98
N ILE A 347 -2.02 -11.88 15.97
CA ILE A 347 -1.77 -10.47 15.79
C ILE A 347 -2.10 -9.67 17.05
N LEU A 348 -1.17 -8.80 17.48
CA LEU A 348 -1.42 -7.76 18.46
C LEU A 348 -1.36 -6.39 17.82
N HIS A 349 -2.18 -5.46 18.28
CA HIS A 349 -2.17 -4.08 17.79
C HIS A 349 -2.62 -3.10 18.87
N GLY A 350 -2.27 -1.83 18.71
CA GLY A 350 -2.75 -0.74 19.56
C GLY A 350 -4.12 -0.20 19.11
N PRO A 351 -4.68 0.83 19.80
CA PRO A 351 -6.00 1.36 19.50
C PRO A 351 -6.09 2.22 18.22
N HIS A 352 -4.95 2.59 17.64
CA HIS A 352 -4.91 3.50 16.51
C HIS A 352 -4.74 2.75 15.19
N VAL A 353 -5.86 2.30 14.57
CA VAL A 353 -5.84 1.39 13.40
C VAL A 353 -6.68 1.89 12.22
N TRP A 354 -6.95 3.19 12.12
CA TRP A 354 -7.87 3.76 11.12
C TRP A 354 -7.47 3.55 9.65
N ASN A 355 -6.19 3.23 9.36
CA ASN A 355 -5.75 2.90 7.99
C ASN A 355 -6.32 1.57 7.51
N PHE A 356 -6.61 0.64 8.44
CA PHE A 356 -7.14 -0.70 8.19
C PHE A 356 -8.30 -1.03 9.14
N ALA A 357 -9.11 -0.03 9.55
CA ALA A 357 -10.11 -0.15 10.61
C ALA A 357 -11.05 -1.35 10.42
N GLU A 358 -11.59 -1.56 9.22
CA GLU A 358 -12.51 -2.66 8.95
C GLU A 358 -11.83 -4.04 9.07
N ILE A 359 -10.55 -4.13 8.66
CA ILE A 359 -9.79 -5.37 8.73
C ILE A 359 -9.47 -5.71 10.19
N TYR A 360 -9.01 -4.73 10.97
CA TYR A 360 -8.76 -4.93 12.40
C TYR A 360 -10.04 -5.27 13.16
N ALA A 361 -11.14 -4.57 12.88
CA ALA A 361 -12.43 -4.89 13.51
C ALA A 361 -12.91 -6.32 13.19
N ALA A 362 -12.70 -6.79 11.95
CA ALA A 362 -13.02 -8.17 11.59
C ALA A 362 -12.11 -9.20 12.30
N LEU A 363 -10.80 -8.89 12.39
CA LEU A 363 -9.84 -9.73 13.08
C LEU A 363 -10.11 -9.80 14.59
N ASP A 364 -10.42 -8.68 15.23
CA ASP A 364 -10.78 -8.62 16.65
C ASP A 364 -12.05 -9.43 16.94
N LYS A 365 -13.07 -9.23 16.08
CA LYS A 365 -14.35 -9.96 16.21
C LYS A 365 -14.19 -11.48 16.10
N SER A 366 -13.28 -11.94 15.25
CA SER A 366 -13.01 -13.38 15.07
C SER A 366 -12.06 -13.96 16.11
N GLY A 367 -11.41 -13.11 16.93
CA GLY A 367 -10.32 -13.50 17.83
C GLY A 367 -8.98 -13.74 17.10
N GLY A 368 -8.85 -13.31 15.85
CA GLY A 368 -7.62 -13.39 15.06
C GLY A 368 -6.59 -12.31 15.40
N ALA A 369 -7.04 -11.22 16.04
CA ALA A 369 -6.19 -10.20 16.61
C ALA A 369 -6.65 -9.85 18.01
N ALA A 370 -5.79 -9.15 18.76
CA ALA A 370 -6.13 -8.60 20.08
C ALA A 370 -5.55 -7.19 20.22
N GLN A 371 -6.38 -6.26 20.67
CA GLN A 371 -5.95 -4.90 21.00
C GLN A 371 -5.22 -4.88 22.35
N VAL A 372 -4.20 -4.03 22.42
CA VAL A 372 -3.46 -3.65 23.62
C VAL A 372 -3.34 -2.13 23.68
N ASP A 373 -3.47 -1.55 24.86
CA ASP A 373 -3.50 -0.08 25.00
C ASP A 373 -2.14 0.52 25.37
N ASP A 374 -1.24 -0.31 25.91
CA ASP A 374 0.07 0.09 26.37
C ASP A 374 1.09 -1.08 26.40
N GLY A 375 2.32 -0.78 26.82
CA GLY A 375 3.40 -1.75 26.92
C GLY A 375 3.16 -2.85 27.96
N ASP A 376 2.39 -2.57 29.01
CA ASP A 376 2.08 -3.53 30.07
C ASP A 376 1.10 -4.60 29.57
N GLN A 377 0.05 -4.16 28.89
CA GLN A 377 -0.89 -5.07 28.23
C GLN A 377 -0.21 -5.84 27.11
N LEU A 378 0.70 -5.20 26.36
CA LEU A 378 1.49 -5.86 25.33
C LEU A 378 2.33 -7.00 25.90
N ALA A 379 3.04 -6.77 27.01
CA ALA A 379 3.81 -7.81 27.71
C ALA A 379 2.91 -8.93 28.22
N GLY A 380 1.78 -8.59 28.84
CA GLY A 380 0.81 -9.58 29.34
C GLY A 380 0.23 -10.47 28.23
N ARG A 381 -0.11 -9.89 27.07
CA ARG A 381 -0.62 -10.65 25.93
C ARG A 381 0.45 -11.53 25.27
N PHE A 382 1.67 -11.02 25.12
CA PHE A 382 2.79 -11.84 24.69
C PHE A 382 3.03 -13.02 25.62
N SER A 383 3.05 -12.78 26.94
CA SER A 383 3.20 -13.84 27.95
C SER A 383 2.11 -14.90 27.81
N ALA A 384 0.85 -14.48 27.76
CA ALA A 384 -0.28 -15.39 27.65
C ALA A 384 -0.19 -16.31 26.42
N TRP A 385 0.19 -15.76 25.27
CA TRP A 385 0.29 -16.53 24.04
C TRP A 385 1.61 -17.31 23.89
N LEU A 386 2.65 -16.96 24.63
CA LEU A 386 3.86 -17.76 24.73
C LEU A 386 3.68 -18.98 25.65
N HIS A 387 2.78 -18.90 26.66
CA HIS A 387 2.46 -20.03 27.55
C HIS A 387 1.37 -20.95 26.96
N ASP A 388 0.47 -20.45 26.14
CA ASP A 388 -0.65 -21.22 25.55
C ASP A 388 -0.55 -21.27 24.03
N ASP A 389 0.19 -22.26 23.54
CA ASP A 389 0.33 -22.51 22.10
C ASP A 389 -1.02 -22.74 21.42
N THR A 390 -1.95 -23.42 22.10
CA THR A 390 -3.28 -23.72 21.58
C THR A 390 -4.11 -22.45 21.37
N ALA A 391 -4.07 -21.52 22.31
CA ALA A 391 -4.74 -20.22 22.18
C ALA A 391 -4.12 -19.39 21.06
N ARG A 392 -2.79 -19.36 20.96
CA ARG A 392 -2.06 -18.68 19.89
C ARG A 392 -2.40 -19.27 18.52
N GLU A 393 -2.41 -20.58 18.37
CA GLU A 393 -2.74 -21.26 17.10
C GLU A 393 -4.20 -21.02 16.70
N ARG A 394 -5.13 -20.99 17.65
CA ARG A 394 -6.53 -20.62 17.39
C ARG A 394 -6.63 -19.20 16.87
N ALA A 395 -5.92 -18.25 17.49
CA ALA A 395 -5.91 -16.86 17.03
C ALA A 395 -5.29 -16.74 15.61
N ALA A 396 -4.17 -17.40 15.36
CA ALA A 396 -3.51 -17.42 14.04
C ALA A 396 -4.42 -18.01 12.95
N LYS A 397 -5.14 -19.11 13.27
CA LYS A 397 -6.12 -19.71 12.37
C LYS A 397 -7.28 -18.76 12.09
N ALA A 398 -7.86 -18.17 13.12
CA ALA A 398 -8.95 -17.21 13.00
C ALA A 398 -8.53 -15.98 12.15
N ALA A 399 -7.29 -15.48 12.33
CA ALA A 399 -6.76 -14.39 11.53
C ALA A 399 -6.70 -14.75 10.04
N ARG A 400 -6.18 -15.93 9.70
CA ARG A 400 -6.10 -16.43 8.33
C ARG A 400 -7.48 -16.58 7.71
N GLU A 401 -8.39 -17.30 8.37
CA GLU A 401 -9.75 -17.54 7.88
C GLU A 401 -10.53 -16.22 7.66
N THR A 402 -10.33 -15.24 8.54
CA THR A 402 -10.93 -13.91 8.39
C THR A 402 -10.46 -13.24 7.12
N VAL A 403 -9.14 -13.19 6.87
CA VAL A 403 -8.58 -12.55 5.67
C VAL A 403 -9.00 -13.31 4.40
N GLU A 404 -9.02 -14.63 4.43
CA GLU A 404 -9.49 -15.46 3.32
C GLU A 404 -10.97 -15.20 3.00
N SER A 405 -11.83 -15.09 4.01
CA SER A 405 -13.26 -14.81 3.82
C SER A 405 -13.55 -13.44 3.21
N LEU A 406 -12.67 -12.46 3.45
CA LEU A 406 -12.78 -11.10 2.91
C LEU A 406 -12.16 -10.96 1.51
N SER A 407 -11.43 -11.96 1.03
CA SER A 407 -10.73 -11.96 -0.26
C SER A 407 -11.70 -12.08 -1.47
N GLY A 408 -11.16 -12.14 -2.67
CA GLY A 408 -11.93 -12.27 -3.92
C GLY A 408 -12.26 -10.92 -4.60
N ALA A 409 -11.68 -9.81 -4.12
CA ALA A 409 -11.83 -8.50 -4.74
C ALA A 409 -11.23 -8.46 -6.15
N LEU A 410 -10.14 -9.20 -6.40
CA LEU A 410 -9.51 -9.29 -7.71
C LEU A 410 -10.45 -9.86 -8.76
N GLU A 411 -11.09 -10.98 -8.48
CA GLU A 411 -12.02 -11.61 -9.42
C GLU A 411 -13.28 -10.77 -9.63
N ARG A 412 -13.83 -10.16 -8.57
CA ARG A 412 -14.95 -9.21 -8.69
C ARG A 412 -14.57 -7.97 -9.50
N THR A 413 -13.34 -7.44 -9.31
CA THR A 413 -12.82 -6.32 -10.10
C THR A 413 -12.64 -6.71 -11.57
N LEU A 414 -12.05 -7.87 -11.85
CA LEU A 414 -11.91 -8.37 -13.23
C LEU A 414 -13.25 -8.59 -13.91
N ALA A 415 -14.23 -9.18 -13.22
CA ALA A 415 -15.58 -9.35 -13.74
C ALA A 415 -16.25 -8.00 -14.08
N ALA A 416 -16.07 -6.99 -13.23
CA ALA A 416 -16.61 -5.65 -13.49
C ALA A 416 -15.88 -4.92 -14.64
N LEU A 417 -14.59 -5.21 -14.86
CA LEU A 417 -13.78 -4.67 -15.96
C LEU A 417 -14.00 -5.43 -17.28
N GLU A 418 -14.56 -6.64 -17.24
CA GLU A 418 -14.66 -7.53 -18.41
C GLU A 418 -15.26 -6.86 -19.65
N PRO A 419 -16.37 -6.08 -19.60
CA PRO A 419 -16.92 -5.41 -20.76
C PRO A 419 -15.93 -4.46 -21.45
N TYR A 420 -15.11 -3.75 -20.65
CA TYR A 420 -14.11 -2.82 -21.14
C TYR A 420 -12.91 -3.57 -21.75
N LEU A 421 -12.45 -4.64 -21.09
CA LEU A 421 -11.32 -5.43 -21.56
C LEU A 421 -11.65 -6.21 -22.84
N MET A 422 -12.86 -6.78 -22.95
CA MET A 422 -13.34 -7.40 -24.18
C MET A 422 -13.39 -6.41 -25.35
N GLN A 423 -13.86 -5.19 -25.10
CA GLN A 423 -13.87 -4.15 -26.14
C GLN A 423 -12.45 -3.81 -26.65
N LEU A 424 -11.45 -3.87 -25.77
CA LEU A 424 -10.04 -3.64 -26.16
C LEU A 424 -9.47 -4.77 -27.01
N GLN A 425 -10.00 -5.99 -26.89
CA GLN A 425 -9.56 -7.14 -27.69
C GLN A 425 -10.17 -7.17 -29.09
N LEU A 426 -11.26 -6.42 -29.31
CA LEU A 426 -11.84 -6.32 -30.65
C LEU A 426 -10.91 -5.54 -31.60
N PRO A 427 -10.80 -5.96 -32.86
CA PRO A 427 -10.05 -5.22 -33.88
C PRO A 427 -10.60 -3.78 -33.97
N ARG A 428 -9.69 -2.81 -34.15
CA ARG A 428 -10.13 -1.44 -34.49
C ARG A 428 -10.99 -1.51 -35.74
N ARG A 429 -12.22 -1.02 -35.68
CA ARG A 429 -12.93 -0.71 -36.91
C ARG A 429 -12.02 0.26 -37.68
N THR A 430 -11.48 -0.19 -38.78
CA THR A 430 -10.86 0.70 -39.77
C THR A 430 -12.02 1.54 -40.28
N ASP A 431 -12.07 2.80 -39.88
CA ASP A 431 -12.91 3.79 -40.56
C ASP A 431 -12.37 3.90 -42.00
N HIS A 432 -12.92 3.08 -42.86
CA HIS A 432 -12.82 3.31 -44.29
C HIS A 432 -13.84 4.41 -44.63
N ALA A 433 -13.35 5.64 -44.73
CA ALA A 433 -13.97 6.74 -45.46
C ALA A 433 -12.86 7.63 -46.01
#